data_f92ca1a7cdb3e9e8f4c48cb07934a5be
#
_entry.id   f92ca1a7cdb3e9e8f4c48cb07934a5be
#
_cell.length_a   1.000
_cell.length_b   1.000
_cell.length_c   1.000
_cell.angle_alpha   90.00
_cell.angle_beta   90.00
_cell.angle_gamma   90.00
#
_symmetry.space_group_name_H-M   'P 1'
#
loop_
_entity.id
_entity.type
_entity.pdbx_description
1 polymer ?
#
loop_
_entity_poly.entity_id
_entity_poly.type
_entity_poly.pdbx_seq_one_letter_code
_entity_poly.pdbx_strand_id
1 'polypeptide(L)'
;FALLGQSDGTAFAEVHKDGSLTYVGRLPTQTVASSWRDIKVIKNFAYIGSEAPDHGLQIFDLTKLLTADASNPPSWSVSRDLAAHFAGFGSSHNLVANEATDLIAAVGTEYHLKCRAGLWMVDVSNPRRPQDAGCVSSDGYVHDAQCVIYRGPQQAYQGREICFNFNEDALTIVDISRRTMPRQLSRTTYNGATYTHQGWVTEDHRYLLLDDELDEQYQTGPAADQHTTTYIVDIQDLAYPVFRGVYKSPQRSIDHNQYIIDGLSWQANYGSGLRVVNVTSINQDDSGAGFEEVAYFDIHPEDDEVGGEATFNGAWSVYPYFQSGNVLISSIERGLYSVRRSA
;
A
#
# COMPACT_ATOMS: atom_id res chain seq x y z
N PHE A 1 7.64 7.28 14.82
CA PHE A 1 7.74 8.36 13.81
C PHE A 1 6.80 8.09 12.66
N ALA A 2 6.29 9.18 12.03
CA ALA A 2 5.60 9.17 10.75
C ALA A 2 6.58 9.57 9.63
N LEU A 3 6.46 8.92 8.49
CA LEU A 3 7.17 9.23 7.26
C LEU A 3 6.14 9.63 6.22
N LEU A 4 6.15 10.89 5.81
CA LEU A 4 5.17 11.44 4.87
C LEU A 4 5.84 11.74 3.54
N GLY A 5 5.39 11.07 2.48
CA GLY A 5 5.78 11.38 1.11
C GLY A 5 5.21 12.74 0.69
N GLN A 6 6.08 13.57 0.15
CA GLN A 6 5.73 14.87 -0.43
C GLN A 6 6.33 14.95 -1.84
N SER A 7 5.85 15.86 -2.67
CA SER A 7 6.32 15.97 -4.05
C SER A 7 7.83 16.19 -4.16
N ASP A 8 8.43 16.91 -3.21
CA ASP A 8 9.85 17.30 -3.21
C ASP A 8 10.71 16.51 -2.21
N GLY A 9 10.17 15.45 -1.58
CA GLY A 9 10.91 14.59 -0.67
C GLY A 9 10.05 13.88 0.37
N THR A 10 10.66 13.53 1.49
CA THR A 10 10.00 12.86 2.63
C THR A 10 10.12 13.74 3.87
N ALA A 11 9.00 14.06 4.49
CA ALA A 11 8.95 14.70 5.80
C ALA A 11 8.89 13.63 6.91
N PHE A 12 9.51 13.94 8.04
CA PHE A 12 9.50 13.09 9.23
C PHE A 12 8.85 13.82 10.39
N ALA A 13 7.95 13.14 11.10
CA ALA A 13 7.31 13.65 12.30
C ALA A 13 7.38 12.63 13.44
N GLU A 14 7.60 13.09 14.65
CA GLU A 14 7.39 12.28 15.83
C GLU A 14 5.89 12.20 16.13
N VAL A 15 5.40 10.99 16.40
CA VAL A 15 4.02 10.75 16.78
C VAL A 15 3.98 10.48 18.27
N HIS A 16 3.42 11.41 19.03
CA HIS A 16 3.32 11.28 20.47
C HIS A 16 2.16 10.37 20.90
N LYS A 17 2.24 9.88 22.13
CA LYS A 17 1.22 8.98 22.66
C LYS A 17 -0.19 9.58 22.67
N ASP A 18 -0.31 10.89 22.85
CA ASP A 18 -1.57 11.63 22.85
C ASP A 18 -2.12 11.94 21.45
N GLY A 19 -1.36 11.56 20.41
CA GLY A 19 -1.70 11.79 19.01
C GLY A 19 -1.14 13.08 18.42
N SER A 20 -0.51 13.95 19.24
CA SER A 20 0.15 15.15 18.72
C SER A 20 1.35 14.77 17.83
N LEU A 21 1.64 15.63 16.86
CA LEU A 21 2.72 15.46 15.89
C LEU A 21 3.76 16.57 16.04
N THR A 22 5.03 16.20 16.04
CA THR A 22 6.15 17.15 16.02
C THR A 22 7.00 16.93 14.80
N TYR A 23 7.11 17.91 13.91
CA TYR A 23 7.99 17.84 12.75
C TYR A 23 9.46 17.76 13.20
N VAL A 24 10.20 16.78 12.66
CA VAL A 24 11.59 16.51 13.08
C VAL A 24 12.60 16.60 11.95
N GLY A 25 12.19 16.85 10.73
CA GLY A 25 13.10 17.07 9.61
C GLY A 25 12.61 16.50 8.28
N ARG A 26 13.44 16.63 7.25
CA ARG A 26 13.11 16.15 5.90
C ARG A 26 14.32 15.60 5.16
N LEU A 27 14.05 14.67 4.25
CA LEU A 27 14.96 14.19 3.22
C LEU A 27 14.46 14.65 1.86
N PRO A 28 15.22 15.43 1.07
CA PRO A 28 14.82 15.83 -0.28
C PRO A 28 14.67 14.64 -1.22
N THR A 29 13.89 14.85 -2.29
CA THR A 29 13.82 13.91 -3.43
C THR A 29 15.20 13.69 -4.06
N GLN A 30 15.43 12.53 -4.66
CA GLN A 30 16.72 12.20 -5.29
C GLN A 30 16.98 13.08 -6.53
N THR A 31 15.92 13.35 -7.29
CA THR A 31 15.97 14.13 -8.53
C THR A 31 14.91 15.23 -8.50
N VAL A 32 13.99 15.25 -9.45
CA VAL A 32 12.93 16.26 -9.55
C VAL A 32 11.72 15.92 -8.70
N ALA A 33 10.83 16.89 -8.50
CA ALA A 33 9.58 16.67 -7.79
C ALA A 33 8.65 15.72 -8.56
N SER A 34 7.88 14.94 -7.82
CA SER A 34 6.81 14.06 -8.32
C SER A 34 5.71 13.94 -7.28
N SER A 35 4.46 13.90 -7.72
CA SER A 35 3.31 13.69 -6.84
C SER A 35 3.26 12.28 -6.25
N TRP A 36 3.83 11.29 -6.94
CA TRP A 36 3.81 9.89 -6.53
C TRP A 36 5.11 9.51 -5.84
N ARG A 37 4.98 9.11 -4.57
CA ARG A 37 6.08 8.69 -3.71
C ARG A 37 5.57 7.69 -2.69
N ASP A 38 6.18 6.50 -2.69
CA ASP A 38 5.85 5.47 -1.71
C ASP A 38 7.03 5.18 -0.78
N ILE A 39 6.72 4.84 0.47
CA ILE A 39 7.70 4.65 1.54
C ILE A 39 7.38 3.37 2.30
N LYS A 40 8.34 2.46 2.36
CA LYS A 40 8.26 1.26 3.20
C LYS A 40 9.39 1.26 4.22
N VAL A 41 9.18 0.57 5.32
CA VAL A 41 10.18 0.45 6.40
C VAL A 41 10.47 -1.02 6.63
N ILE A 42 11.74 -1.38 6.68
CA ILE A 42 12.22 -2.67 7.19
C ILE A 42 13.25 -2.39 8.27
N LYS A 43 13.01 -2.89 9.49
CA LYS A 43 13.84 -2.63 10.66
C LYS A 43 13.99 -1.11 10.90
N ASN A 44 15.21 -0.59 10.85
CA ASN A 44 15.53 0.83 11.09
C ASN A 44 15.81 1.61 9.79
N PHE A 45 15.36 1.10 8.63
CA PHE A 45 15.61 1.76 7.35
C PHE A 45 14.31 2.06 6.63
N ALA A 46 14.21 3.30 6.15
CA ALA A 46 13.17 3.70 5.20
C ALA A 46 13.68 3.47 3.77
N TYR A 47 12.82 2.89 2.96
CA TYR A 47 12.98 2.68 1.53
C TYR A 47 11.98 3.57 0.83
N ILE A 48 12.47 4.45 -0.04
CA ILE A 48 11.68 5.54 -0.61
C ILE A 48 11.79 5.46 -2.14
N GLY A 49 10.68 5.18 -2.79
CA GLY A 49 10.50 5.20 -4.23
C GLY A 49 9.80 6.47 -4.70
N SER A 50 9.83 6.74 -5.99
CA SER A 50 9.08 7.84 -6.62
C SER A 50 8.97 7.61 -8.12
N GLU A 51 7.94 8.18 -8.74
CA GLU A 51 7.82 8.25 -10.20
C GLU A 51 8.73 9.32 -10.84
N ALA A 52 9.46 10.09 -10.05
CA ALA A 52 10.44 11.04 -10.61
C ALA A 52 11.48 10.29 -11.44
N PRO A 53 11.80 10.76 -12.67
CA PRO A 53 12.83 10.14 -13.50
C PRO A 53 14.18 10.06 -12.77
N ASP A 54 14.87 8.93 -12.91
CA ASP A 54 16.18 8.66 -12.32
C ASP A 54 16.23 8.75 -10.78
N HIS A 55 15.06 8.65 -10.11
CA HIS A 55 14.97 8.68 -8.65
C HIS A 55 15.59 7.43 -8.02
N GLY A 56 15.33 6.25 -8.58
CA GLY A 56 15.73 4.99 -7.99
C GLY A 56 15.11 4.74 -6.60
N LEU A 57 15.84 4.00 -5.77
CA LEU A 57 15.42 3.69 -4.39
C LEU A 57 16.37 4.39 -3.41
N GLN A 58 15.88 5.39 -2.68
CA GLN A 58 16.61 5.98 -1.55
C GLN A 58 16.48 5.05 -0.34
N ILE A 59 17.58 4.86 0.39
CA ILE A 59 17.60 4.09 1.65
C ILE A 59 18.12 5.00 2.75
N PHE A 60 17.26 5.30 3.73
CA PHE A 60 17.56 6.23 4.80
C PHE A 60 17.56 5.52 6.17
N ASP A 61 18.59 5.79 6.97
CA ASP A 61 18.75 5.22 8.31
C ASP A 61 17.93 6.03 9.31
N LEU A 62 16.81 5.47 9.77
CA LEU A 62 15.86 6.11 10.68
C LEU A 62 16.42 6.37 12.08
N THR A 63 17.55 5.76 12.46
CA THR A 63 18.20 6.09 13.74
C THR A 63 18.65 7.54 13.82
N LYS A 64 18.82 8.21 12.69
CA LYS A 64 19.11 9.65 12.61
C LYS A 64 17.99 10.52 13.21
N LEU A 65 16.74 10.03 13.17
CA LEU A 65 15.59 10.75 13.76
C LEU A 65 15.68 10.84 15.28
N LEU A 66 16.35 9.87 15.94
CA LEU A 66 16.50 9.84 17.41
C LEU A 66 17.37 10.97 17.95
N THR A 67 18.17 11.59 17.09
CA THR A 67 19.09 12.68 17.44
C THR A 67 18.76 13.99 16.74
N ALA A 68 17.66 14.04 16.01
CA ALA A 68 17.21 15.24 15.32
C ALA A 68 16.73 16.30 16.35
N ASP A 69 17.14 17.53 16.17
CA ASP A 69 16.68 18.66 16.99
C ASP A 69 15.39 19.23 16.39
N ALA A 70 14.25 18.93 17.01
CA ALA A 70 12.95 19.41 16.57
C ALA A 70 12.80 20.95 16.67
N SER A 71 13.64 21.65 17.45
CA SER A 71 13.66 23.12 17.49
C SER A 71 14.41 23.74 16.30
N ASN A 72 15.26 22.93 15.64
CA ASN A 72 15.99 23.29 14.42
C ASN A 72 16.02 22.07 13.47
N PRO A 73 14.87 21.69 12.87
CA PRO A 73 14.74 20.43 12.14
C PRO A 73 15.70 20.35 10.95
N PRO A 74 16.51 19.27 10.85
CA PRO A 74 17.45 19.11 9.76
C PRO A 74 16.78 18.91 8.40
N SER A 75 17.41 19.45 7.35
CA SER A 75 17.23 18.99 5.98
C SER A 75 18.42 18.10 5.62
N TRP A 76 18.21 16.78 5.58
CA TRP A 76 19.28 15.86 5.22
C TRP A 76 19.68 16.00 3.76
N SER A 77 20.88 15.54 3.44
CA SER A 77 21.44 15.61 2.09
C SER A 77 21.42 14.23 1.42
N VAL A 78 20.85 14.12 0.22
CA VAL A 78 20.85 12.88 -0.55
C VAL A 78 22.27 12.38 -0.87
N SER A 79 23.26 13.26 -0.94
CA SER A 79 24.65 12.88 -1.26
C SER A 79 25.47 12.45 -0.04
N ARG A 80 25.02 12.75 1.19
CA ARG A 80 25.81 12.49 2.43
C ARG A 80 25.08 11.64 3.44
N ASP A 81 23.75 11.73 3.47
CA ASP A 81 22.97 11.23 4.60
C ASP A 81 22.19 9.94 4.28
N LEU A 82 22.09 9.55 3.02
CA LEU A 82 21.56 8.24 2.66
C LEU A 82 22.47 7.11 3.17
N ALA A 83 21.86 6.02 3.61
CA ALA A 83 22.55 4.78 3.90
C ALA A 83 23.05 4.11 2.62
N ALA A 84 22.22 4.16 1.57
CA ALA A 84 22.51 3.72 0.20
C ALA A 84 21.52 4.35 -0.78
N HIS A 85 21.85 4.25 -2.06
CA HIS A 85 20.96 4.54 -3.18
C HIS A 85 21.06 3.39 -4.18
N PHE A 86 19.92 2.79 -4.57
CA PHE A 86 19.87 1.75 -5.59
C PHE A 86 19.31 2.34 -6.88
N ALA A 87 20.12 2.33 -7.93
CA ALA A 87 19.82 2.91 -9.24
C ALA A 87 19.60 1.83 -10.31
N GLY A 88 19.06 0.67 -9.96
CA GLY A 88 18.75 -0.40 -10.92
C GLY A 88 17.55 -0.06 -11.81
N PHE A 89 16.66 0.79 -11.34
CA PHE A 89 15.55 1.41 -12.06
C PHE A 89 15.57 2.93 -11.83
N GLY A 90 14.89 3.68 -12.68
CA GLY A 90 14.80 5.13 -12.57
C GLY A 90 13.58 5.56 -11.76
N SER A 91 12.40 5.10 -12.13
CA SER A 91 11.14 5.42 -11.46
C SER A 91 10.46 4.17 -10.89
N SER A 92 9.59 4.36 -9.90
CA SER A 92 8.69 3.33 -9.41
C SER A 92 7.39 3.98 -8.91
N HIS A 93 6.25 3.34 -9.18
CA HIS A 93 4.97 3.81 -8.68
C HIS A 93 4.84 3.50 -7.20
N ASN A 94 4.91 2.21 -6.81
CA ASN A 94 4.86 1.76 -5.43
C ASN A 94 6.07 0.90 -5.05
N LEU A 95 6.21 0.67 -3.75
CA LEU A 95 7.14 -0.25 -3.14
C LEU A 95 6.36 -1.31 -2.34
N VAL A 96 6.88 -2.52 -2.35
CA VAL A 96 6.36 -3.65 -1.57
C VAL A 96 7.44 -4.10 -0.60
N ALA A 97 7.11 -4.25 0.67
CA ALA A 97 8.04 -4.73 1.69
C ALA A 97 7.62 -6.11 2.21
N ASN A 98 8.57 -7.04 2.28
CA ASN A 98 8.43 -8.24 3.08
C ASN A 98 9.56 -8.29 4.11
N GLU A 99 9.26 -7.88 5.34
CA GLU A 99 10.22 -7.83 6.43
C GLU A 99 10.81 -9.22 6.79
N ALA A 100 10.00 -10.29 6.61
CA ALA A 100 10.42 -11.65 6.95
C ALA A 100 11.59 -12.15 6.09
N THR A 101 11.79 -11.56 4.92
CA THR A 101 12.81 -11.98 3.95
C THR A 101 13.76 -10.85 3.53
N ASP A 102 13.68 -9.70 4.21
CA ASP A 102 14.44 -8.50 3.87
C ASP A 102 14.31 -8.15 2.36
N LEU A 103 13.06 -8.21 1.85
CA LEU A 103 12.72 -7.90 0.47
C LEU A 103 12.07 -6.53 0.36
N ILE A 104 12.58 -5.70 -0.54
CA ILE A 104 11.83 -4.59 -1.15
C ILE A 104 11.60 -4.95 -2.62
N ALA A 105 10.37 -4.82 -3.10
CA ALA A 105 10.11 -4.86 -4.53
C ALA A 105 9.56 -3.50 -4.99
N ALA A 106 10.10 -3.00 -6.10
CA ALA A 106 9.56 -1.83 -6.80
C ALA A 106 8.60 -2.31 -7.89
N VAL A 107 7.44 -1.68 -7.97
CA VAL A 107 6.40 -1.95 -8.97
C VAL A 107 6.10 -0.70 -9.78
N GLY A 108 5.48 -0.86 -10.97
CA GLY A 108 5.25 0.27 -11.86
C GLY A 108 6.53 0.98 -12.29
N THR A 109 7.64 0.23 -12.47
CA THR A 109 8.88 0.76 -13.01
C THR A 109 8.79 0.91 -14.54
N GLU A 110 9.84 1.39 -15.19
CA GLU A 110 9.80 1.64 -16.63
C GLU A 110 9.67 0.34 -17.46
N TYR A 111 8.76 0.34 -18.43
CA TYR A 111 8.50 -0.80 -19.32
C TYR A 111 9.71 -1.27 -20.14
N HIS A 112 10.63 -0.36 -20.49
CA HIS A 112 11.80 -0.70 -21.31
C HIS A 112 12.89 -1.40 -20.50
N LEU A 113 12.81 -1.42 -19.17
CA LEU A 113 13.76 -2.10 -18.31
C LEU A 113 13.42 -3.60 -18.16
N LYS A 114 14.32 -4.36 -17.58
CA LYS A 114 14.25 -5.84 -17.50
C LYS A 114 12.99 -6.38 -16.83
N CYS A 115 12.42 -5.66 -15.85
CA CYS A 115 11.24 -6.09 -15.11
C CYS A 115 9.92 -5.63 -15.76
N ARG A 116 9.96 -4.81 -16.83
CA ARG A 116 8.83 -4.45 -17.69
C ARG A 116 7.62 -3.94 -16.91
N ALA A 117 7.86 -3.01 -15.97
CA ALA A 117 6.88 -2.47 -15.04
C ALA A 117 6.25 -3.48 -14.04
N GLY A 118 6.70 -4.72 -14.05
CA GLY A 118 6.32 -5.74 -13.08
C GLY A 118 7.10 -5.62 -11.77
N LEU A 119 7.20 -6.72 -11.02
CA LEU A 119 7.83 -6.74 -9.70
C LEU A 119 9.37 -6.75 -9.85
N TRP A 120 10.04 -5.70 -9.45
CA TRP A 120 11.50 -5.62 -9.39
C TRP A 120 11.98 -5.88 -7.96
N MET A 121 12.50 -7.06 -7.71
CA MET A 121 12.93 -7.50 -6.38
C MET A 121 14.33 -7.01 -6.04
N VAL A 122 14.47 -6.39 -4.85
CA VAL A 122 15.74 -5.92 -4.29
C VAL A 122 15.95 -6.56 -2.93
N ASP A 123 17.05 -7.31 -2.76
CA ASP A 123 17.49 -7.84 -1.48
C ASP A 123 18.12 -6.71 -0.65
N VAL A 124 17.53 -6.47 0.51
CA VAL A 124 17.95 -5.44 1.46
C VAL A 124 18.40 -6.01 2.80
N SER A 125 18.79 -7.29 2.84
CA SER A 125 19.40 -7.94 4.01
C SER A 125 20.61 -7.15 4.55
N ASN A 126 21.35 -6.50 3.63
CA ASN A 126 22.27 -5.43 3.98
C ASN A 126 21.78 -4.11 3.37
N PRO A 127 21.07 -3.25 4.13
CA PRO A 127 20.48 -2.03 3.62
C PRO A 127 21.50 -1.02 3.06
N ARG A 128 22.78 -1.16 3.44
CA ARG A 128 23.87 -0.32 2.90
C ARG A 128 24.47 -0.86 1.59
N ARG A 129 24.02 -2.05 1.15
CA ARG A 129 24.46 -2.71 -0.09
C ARG A 129 23.29 -3.48 -0.72
N PRO A 130 22.21 -2.77 -1.14
CA PRO A 130 21.07 -3.41 -1.76
C PRO A 130 21.49 -4.16 -3.02
N GLN A 131 20.90 -5.34 -3.25
CA GLN A 131 21.23 -6.19 -4.38
C GLN A 131 20.00 -6.47 -5.23
N ASP A 132 20.17 -6.44 -6.53
CA ASP A 132 19.16 -6.92 -7.46
C ASP A 132 18.89 -8.42 -7.21
N ALA A 133 17.63 -8.77 -6.92
CA ALA A 133 17.23 -10.14 -6.58
C ALA A 133 16.37 -10.82 -7.67
N GLY A 134 16.01 -10.10 -8.73
CA GLY A 134 15.24 -10.67 -9.84
C GLY A 134 13.97 -9.89 -10.17
N CYS A 135 13.18 -10.43 -11.09
CA CYS A 135 11.97 -9.83 -11.62
C CYS A 135 10.82 -10.82 -11.73
N VAL A 136 9.57 -10.30 -11.59
CA VAL A 136 8.39 -10.85 -12.25
C VAL A 136 8.04 -9.89 -13.38
N SER A 137 8.17 -10.31 -14.64
CA SER A 137 8.04 -9.43 -15.81
C SER A 137 7.00 -9.89 -16.82
N SER A 138 6.25 -10.94 -16.49
CA SER A 138 5.31 -11.60 -17.41
C SER A 138 3.90 -10.99 -17.38
N ASP A 139 3.60 -10.11 -16.43
CA ASP A 139 2.23 -9.66 -16.11
C ASP A 139 1.96 -8.19 -16.51
N GLY A 140 2.92 -7.53 -17.14
CA GLY A 140 2.79 -6.13 -17.51
C GLY A 140 2.98 -5.18 -16.34
N TYR A 141 2.23 -4.09 -16.32
CA TYR A 141 2.27 -3.09 -15.26
C TYR A 141 1.66 -3.65 -13.98
N VAL A 142 2.45 -3.68 -12.92
CA VAL A 142 1.98 -3.98 -11.57
C VAL A 142 1.90 -2.66 -10.81
N HIS A 143 0.69 -2.27 -10.42
CA HIS A 143 0.44 -1.02 -9.71
C HIS A 143 0.90 -1.12 -8.25
N ASP A 144 0.43 -2.15 -7.54
CA ASP A 144 0.84 -2.46 -6.17
C ASP A 144 0.89 -3.98 -5.96
N ALA A 145 1.44 -4.42 -4.84
CA ALA A 145 1.43 -5.82 -4.45
C ALA A 145 1.57 -6.00 -2.94
N GLN A 146 1.10 -7.14 -2.44
CA GLN A 146 1.44 -7.61 -1.11
C GLN A 146 2.22 -8.92 -1.20
N CYS A 147 3.42 -8.98 -0.60
CA CYS A 147 4.23 -10.19 -0.50
C CYS A 147 4.27 -10.71 0.93
N VAL A 148 3.95 -11.97 1.12
CA VAL A 148 3.86 -12.59 2.45
C VAL A 148 4.55 -13.95 2.50
N ILE A 149 4.93 -14.41 3.70
CA ILE A 149 5.19 -15.83 3.94
C ILE A 149 3.83 -16.51 4.12
N TYR A 150 3.44 -17.28 3.13
CA TYR A 150 2.12 -17.89 3.07
C TYR A 150 1.87 -18.86 4.22
N ARG A 151 0.71 -18.71 4.87
CA ARG A 151 0.26 -19.52 6.02
C ARG A 151 -1.14 -20.10 5.81
N GLY A 152 -1.71 -19.89 4.63
CA GLY A 152 -3.05 -20.30 4.29
C GLY A 152 -3.23 -21.82 4.15
N PRO A 153 -4.41 -22.28 3.72
CA PRO A 153 -4.79 -23.70 3.78
C PRO A 153 -4.03 -24.60 2.80
N GLN A 154 -3.46 -24.07 1.71
CA GLN A 154 -2.71 -24.87 0.75
C GLN A 154 -1.34 -25.29 1.27
N GLN A 155 -1.22 -26.49 1.83
CA GLN A 155 0.01 -27.02 2.43
C GLN A 155 1.24 -26.97 1.50
N ALA A 156 1.04 -27.14 0.19
CA ALA A 156 2.13 -27.10 -0.79
C ALA A 156 2.85 -25.74 -0.86
N TYR A 157 2.22 -24.68 -0.40
CA TYR A 157 2.74 -23.31 -0.41
C TYR A 157 3.04 -22.75 0.98
N GLN A 158 2.72 -23.48 2.05
CA GLN A 158 3.04 -22.99 3.40
C GLN A 158 4.55 -22.75 3.57
N GLY A 159 4.88 -21.60 4.15
CA GLY A 159 6.26 -21.15 4.33
C GLY A 159 6.92 -20.60 3.07
N ARG A 160 6.25 -20.58 1.93
CA ARG A 160 6.73 -19.96 0.69
C ARG A 160 6.46 -18.46 0.68
N GLU A 161 7.27 -17.73 -0.05
CA GLU A 161 7.08 -16.31 -0.29
C GLU A 161 6.16 -16.11 -1.50
N ILE A 162 4.94 -15.65 -1.24
CA ILE A 162 3.89 -15.45 -2.24
C ILE A 162 3.58 -13.97 -2.34
N CYS A 163 3.54 -13.45 -3.57
CA CYS A 163 3.07 -12.10 -3.87
C CYS A 163 1.71 -12.13 -4.54
N PHE A 164 0.84 -11.21 -4.12
CA PHE A 164 -0.44 -10.89 -4.70
C PHE A 164 -0.27 -9.55 -5.41
N ASN A 165 -0.23 -9.56 -6.74
CA ASN A 165 0.03 -8.39 -7.57
C ASN A 165 -1.27 -7.85 -8.12
N PHE A 166 -1.44 -6.54 -8.04
CA PHE A 166 -2.56 -5.77 -8.56
C PHE A 166 -2.08 -5.04 -9.82
N ASN A 167 -2.62 -5.39 -10.99
CA ASN A 167 -2.02 -5.03 -12.29
C ASN A 167 -3.01 -4.41 -13.28
N GLU A 168 -3.80 -3.45 -12.84
CA GLU A 168 -4.79 -2.72 -13.63
C GLU A 168 -6.04 -3.57 -13.97
N ASP A 169 -5.92 -4.77 -14.52
CA ASP A 169 -7.06 -5.58 -15.01
C ASP A 169 -7.21 -6.94 -14.34
N ALA A 170 -6.33 -7.27 -13.38
CA ALA A 170 -6.36 -8.59 -12.74
C ALA A 170 -5.60 -8.64 -11.41
N LEU A 171 -5.97 -9.60 -10.59
CA LEU A 171 -5.15 -10.13 -9.50
C LEU A 171 -4.24 -11.23 -10.06
N THR A 172 -2.91 -11.10 -9.89
CA THR A 172 -1.94 -12.12 -10.25
C THR A 172 -1.23 -12.63 -9.01
N ILE A 173 -1.23 -13.95 -8.80
CA ILE A 173 -0.55 -14.59 -7.67
C ILE A 173 0.73 -15.23 -8.13
N VAL A 174 1.85 -14.94 -7.45
CA VAL A 174 3.19 -15.37 -7.85
C VAL A 174 3.97 -15.96 -6.68
N ASP A 175 4.52 -17.15 -6.85
CA ASP A 175 5.51 -17.75 -5.94
C ASP A 175 6.90 -17.19 -6.28
N ILE A 176 7.46 -16.37 -5.40
CA ILE A 176 8.78 -15.76 -5.52
C ILE A 176 9.81 -16.38 -4.58
N SER A 177 9.52 -17.52 -3.95
CA SER A 177 10.46 -18.22 -3.05
C SER A 177 11.81 -18.51 -3.71
N ARG A 178 11.84 -18.61 -5.03
CA ARG A 178 13.03 -18.64 -5.87
C ARG A 178 13.06 -17.39 -6.73
N ARG A 179 13.53 -16.27 -6.17
CA ARG A 179 13.50 -14.93 -6.79
C ARG A 179 14.09 -14.86 -8.20
N THR A 180 15.05 -15.72 -8.53
CA THR A 180 15.63 -15.84 -9.89
C THR A 180 14.78 -16.68 -10.86
N MET A 181 13.77 -17.38 -10.36
CA MET A 181 12.84 -18.21 -11.12
C MET A 181 11.43 -18.11 -10.52
N PRO A 182 10.82 -16.93 -10.50
CA PRO A 182 9.46 -16.76 -9.98
C PRO A 182 8.47 -17.58 -10.81
N ARG A 183 7.39 -18.00 -10.16
CA ARG A 183 6.35 -18.81 -10.81
C ARG A 183 5.00 -18.16 -10.62
N GLN A 184 4.39 -17.71 -11.70
CA GLN A 184 2.99 -17.30 -11.69
C GLN A 184 2.09 -18.52 -11.40
N LEU A 185 1.23 -18.39 -10.40
CA LEU A 185 0.28 -19.43 -9.98
C LEU A 185 -1.08 -19.21 -10.63
N SER A 186 -1.53 -17.98 -10.69
CA SER A 186 -2.80 -17.59 -11.31
C SER A 186 -2.73 -16.14 -11.82
N ARG A 187 -3.71 -15.82 -12.68
CA ARG A 187 -4.08 -14.47 -13.10
C ARG A 187 -5.58 -14.46 -13.32
N THR A 188 -6.29 -13.65 -12.56
CA THR A 188 -7.75 -13.67 -12.51
C THR A 188 -8.31 -12.27 -12.58
N THR A 189 -9.18 -12.02 -13.56
CA THR A 189 -9.95 -10.78 -13.69
C THR A 189 -11.35 -10.96 -13.10
N TYR A 190 -12.11 -9.89 -12.99
CA TYR A 190 -13.44 -9.86 -12.38
C TYR A 190 -14.38 -8.92 -13.13
N ASN A 191 -15.66 -9.02 -12.80
CA ASN A 191 -16.66 -8.13 -13.36
C ASN A 191 -16.51 -6.72 -12.75
N GLY A 192 -16.26 -5.73 -13.59
CA GLY A 192 -16.00 -4.34 -13.18
C GLY A 192 -14.53 -3.97 -13.15
N ALA A 193 -13.60 -4.92 -13.38
CA ALA A 193 -12.17 -4.63 -13.42
C ALA A 193 -11.86 -3.48 -14.37
N THR A 194 -11.36 -2.40 -13.81
CA THR A 194 -11.05 -1.14 -14.50
C THR A 194 -9.64 -0.68 -14.20
N TYR A 195 -9.27 -0.69 -12.91
CA TYR A 195 -7.92 -0.42 -12.45
C TYR A 195 -7.66 -1.15 -11.14
N THR A 196 -7.40 -2.46 -11.22
CA THR A 196 -7.03 -3.28 -10.07
C THR A 196 -5.84 -2.66 -9.36
N HIS A 197 -6.09 -2.03 -8.21
CA HIS A 197 -5.21 -1.03 -7.63
C HIS A 197 -4.39 -1.59 -6.47
N GLN A 198 -5.06 -2.04 -5.41
CA GLN A 198 -4.43 -2.50 -4.18
C GLN A 198 -5.30 -3.60 -3.53
N GLY A 199 -4.78 -4.28 -2.56
CA GLY A 199 -5.53 -5.22 -1.73
C GLY A 199 -4.70 -5.78 -0.61
N TRP A 200 -5.37 -6.46 0.31
CA TRP A 200 -4.72 -7.04 1.48
C TRP A 200 -5.28 -8.41 1.83
N VAL A 201 -4.41 -9.37 2.15
CA VAL A 201 -4.84 -10.71 2.57
C VAL A 201 -5.31 -10.70 4.02
N THR A 202 -6.31 -11.53 4.34
CA THR A 202 -6.71 -11.81 5.73
C THR A 202 -5.57 -12.50 6.48
N GLU A 203 -5.53 -12.39 7.82
CA GLU A 203 -4.43 -12.95 8.63
C GLU A 203 -4.30 -14.48 8.50
N ASP A 204 -5.39 -15.18 8.17
CA ASP A 204 -5.40 -16.63 7.91
C ASP A 204 -5.05 -16.99 6.46
N HIS A 205 -4.83 -15.99 5.60
CA HIS A 205 -4.54 -16.12 4.17
C HIS A 205 -5.56 -16.97 3.40
N ARG A 206 -6.84 -16.88 3.79
CA ARG A 206 -7.95 -17.56 3.09
C ARG A 206 -8.65 -16.65 2.09
N TYR A 207 -8.66 -15.36 2.39
CA TYR A 207 -9.29 -14.34 1.58
C TYR A 207 -8.34 -13.16 1.33
N LEU A 208 -8.65 -12.40 0.30
CA LEU A 208 -8.02 -11.14 -0.04
C LEU A 208 -9.15 -10.13 -0.27
N LEU A 209 -9.03 -8.95 0.31
CA LEU A 209 -9.86 -7.80 -0.03
C LEU A 209 -9.11 -6.95 -1.06
N LEU A 210 -9.79 -6.52 -2.13
CA LEU A 210 -9.20 -5.85 -3.27
C LEU A 210 -9.98 -4.57 -3.60
N ASP A 211 -9.24 -3.54 -3.98
CA ASP A 211 -9.73 -2.24 -4.39
C ASP A 211 -9.47 -2.01 -5.88
N ASP A 212 -10.43 -1.38 -6.59
CA ASP A 212 -10.32 -0.97 -7.99
C ASP A 212 -10.55 0.54 -8.11
N GLU A 213 -9.48 1.32 -8.25
CA GLU A 213 -9.49 2.78 -8.10
C GLU A 213 -10.34 3.53 -9.13
N LEU A 214 -10.70 2.91 -10.25
CA LEU A 214 -11.41 3.59 -11.34
C LEU A 214 -12.84 3.10 -11.54
N ASP A 215 -13.29 2.07 -10.87
CA ASP A 215 -14.60 1.50 -11.12
C ASP A 215 -15.77 2.38 -10.62
N GLU A 216 -15.61 3.10 -9.48
CA GLU A 216 -16.58 4.12 -9.05
C GLU A 216 -16.60 5.32 -10.00
N GLN A 217 -15.44 5.77 -10.46
CA GLN A 217 -15.35 6.91 -11.37
C GLN A 217 -16.00 6.60 -12.72
N TYR A 218 -15.75 5.42 -13.25
CA TYR A 218 -16.30 4.99 -14.54
C TYR A 218 -17.66 4.29 -14.42
N GLN A 219 -18.17 4.12 -13.20
CA GLN A 219 -19.47 3.52 -12.90
C GLN A 219 -19.58 2.13 -13.52
N THR A 220 -18.57 1.27 -13.27
CA THR A 220 -18.51 -0.08 -13.84
C THR A 220 -18.89 -1.14 -12.82
N GLY A 221 -19.39 -2.28 -13.30
CA GLY A 221 -19.68 -3.46 -12.49
C GLY A 221 -20.48 -3.16 -11.22
N PRO A 222 -20.06 -3.71 -10.07
CA PRO A 222 -20.71 -3.44 -8.78
C PRO A 222 -20.61 -1.97 -8.34
N ALA A 223 -19.59 -1.23 -8.76
CA ALA A 223 -19.35 0.17 -8.36
C ALA A 223 -20.14 1.21 -9.19
N ALA A 224 -21.06 0.78 -10.06
CA ALA A 224 -21.83 1.66 -10.95
C ALA A 224 -22.65 2.75 -10.24
N ASP A 225 -22.89 2.61 -8.93
CA ASP A 225 -23.60 3.59 -8.09
C ASP A 225 -22.65 4.57 -7.39
N GLN A 226 -21.32 4.47 -7.65
CA GLN A 226 -20.27 5.33 -7.10
C GLN A 226 -20.03 5.17 -5.59
N HIS A 227 -20.57 4.13 -4.98
CA HIS A 227 -20.24 3.76 -3.61
C HIS A 227 -18.99 2.92 -3.58
N THR A 228 -18.02 3.31 -2.76
CA THR A 228 -16.76 2.57 -2.56
C THR A 228 -17.01 1.07 -2.44
N THR A 229 -16.36 0.28 -3.27
CA THR A 229 -16.66 -1.13 -3.48
C THR A 229 -15.43 -2.00 -3.27
N THR A 230 -15.34 -2.66 -2.12
CA THR A 230 -14.24 -3.61 -1.83
C THR A 230 -14.62 -5.00 -2.31
N TYR A 231 -13.83 -5.59 -3.19
CA TYR A 231 -14.02 -6.95 -3.71
C TYR A 231 -13.47 -8.01 -2.76
N ILE A 232 -14.20 -9.11 -2.61
CA ILE A 232 -13.84 -10.23 -1.74
C ILE A 232 -13.38 -11.40 -2.61
N VAL A 233 -12.12 -11.81 -2.44
CA VAL A 233 -11.51 -12.88 -3.23
C VAL A 233 -11.18 -14.06 -2.32
N ASP A 234 -11.76 -15.23 -2.60
CA ASP A 234 -11.36 -16.50 -2.01
C ASP A 234 -10.04 -16.95 -2.66
N ILE A 235 -8.98 -16.99 -1.86
CA ILE A 235 -7.63 -17.39 -2.29
C ILE A 235 -7.19 -18.71 -1.63
N GLN A 236 -8.13 -19.52 -1.17
CA GLN A 236 -7.82 -20.82 -0.55
C GLN A 236 -7.17 -21.78 -1.55
N ASP A 237 -7.42 -21.60 -2.84
CA ASP A 237 -6.63 -22.19 -3.92
C ASP A 237 -5.92 -21.08 -4.70
N LEU A 238 -4.61 -20.94 -4.51
CA LEU A 238 -3.79 -19.92 -5.17
C LEU A 238 -3.72 -20.05 -6.70
N ALA A 239 -4.05 -21.23 -7.23
CA ALA A 239 -4.10 -21.45 -8.68
C ALA A 239 -5.48 -21.09 -9.28
N TYR A 240 -6.52 -21.01 -8.45
CA TYR A 240 -7.89 -20.73 -8.87
C TYR A 240 -8.60 -19.79 -7.89
N PRO A 241 -8.12 -18.55 -7.71
CA PRO A 241 -8.81 -17.58 -6.88
C PRO A 241 -10.20 -17.25 -7.45
N VAL A 242 -11.17 -17.03 -6.55
CA VAL A 242 -12.58 -16.82 -6.93
C VAL A 242 -13.10 -15.55 -6.29
N PHE A 243 -13.59 -14.61 -7.10
CA PHE A 243 -14.33 -13.44 -6.63
C PHE A 243 -15.70 -13.88 -6.11
N ARG A 244 -15.99 -13.66 -4.83
CA ARG A 244 -17.18 -14.17 -4.12
C ARG A 244 -18.25 -13.12 -3.96
N GLY A 245 -17.90 -11.96 -3.46
CA GLY A 245 -18.84 -10.90 -3.18
C GLY A 245 -18.16 -9.55 -3.12
N VAL A 246 -18.90 -8.56 -2.67
CA VAL A 246 -18.40 -7.19 -2.47
C VAL A 246 -18.96 -6.62 -1.19
N TYR A 247 -18.17 -5.78 -0.52
CA TYR A 247 -18.68 -4.86 0.47
C TYR A 247 -18.84 -3.48 -0.17
N LYS A 248 -19.93 -2.79 0.15
CA LYS A 248 -20.19 -1.42 -0.30
C LYS A 248 -20.26 -0.49 0.89
N SER A 249 -19.41 0.55 0.85
CA SER A 249 -19.49 1.64 1.80
C SER A 249 -20.82 2.38 1.68
N PRO A 250 -21.37 2.93 2.78
CA PRO A 250 -22.55 3.79 2.70
C PRO A 250 -22.26 5.14 2.00
N GLN A 251 -21.00 5.51 1.80
CA GLN A 251 -20.60 6.77 1.19
C GLN A 251 -20.17 6.58 -0.28
N ARG A 252 -20.50 7.57 -1.12
CA ARG A 252 -19.92 7.67 -2.45
C ARG A 252 -18.51 8.25 -2.32
N SER A 253 -17.54 7.53 -2.83
CA SER A 253 -16.13 7.92 -2.88
C SER A 253 -15.40 6.94 -3.78
N ILE A 254 -14.12 7.17 -4.03
CA ILE A 254 -13.21 6.20 -4.65
C ILE A 254 -12.46 5.49 -3.53
N ASP A 255 -12.27 4.16 -3.61
CA ASP A 255 -11.34 3.45 -2.75
C ASP A 255 -9.88 3.64 -3.22
N HIS A 256 -8.92 3.41 -2.31
CA HIS A 256 -7.51 3.58 -2.68
C HIS A 256 -6.60 2.56 -2.01
N ASN A 257 -6.40 2.64 -0.71
CA ASN A 257 -5.51 1.74 0.01
C ASN A 257 -6.17 1.15 1.25
N GLN A 258 -5.89 -0.12 1.54
CA GLN A 258 -6.39 -0.78 2.74
C GLN A 258 -5.37 -1.67 3.42
N TYR A 259 -5.59 -1.90 4.72
CA TYR A 259 -4.85 -2.86 5.53
C TYR A 259 -5.82 -3.65 6.41
N ILE A 260 -5.59 -4.95 6.57
CA ILE A 260 -6.40 -5.80 7.47
C ILE A 260 -5.58 -6.10 8.72
N ILE A 261 -6.14 -5.76 9.89
CA ILE A 261 -5.52 -5.98 11.21
C ILE A 261 -6.60 -6.40 12.20
N ASP A 262 -6.40 -7.50 12.88
CA ASP A 262 -7.31 -8.03 13.91
C ASP A 262 -8.78 -8.13 13.43
N GLY A 263 -8.96 -8.56 12.18
CA GLY A 263 -10.27 -8.70 11.55
C GLY A 263 -10.96 -7.37 11.19
N LEU A 264 -10.23 -6.27 11.19
CA LEU A 264 -10.69 -4.95 10.73
C LEU A 264 -9.95 -4.55 9.46
N SER A 265 -10.69 -4.16 8.41
CA SER A 265 -10.13 -3.47 7.25
C SER A 265 -10.09 -1.96 7.52
N TRP A 266 -8.90 -1.38 7.40
CA TRP A 266 -8.63 0.05 7.55
C TRP A 266 -8.43 0.63 6.16
N GLN A 267 -9.39 1.38 5.68
CA GLN A 267 -9.48 1.85 4.30
C GLN A 267 -9.24 3.35 4.21
N ALA A 268 -8.42 3.78 3.26
CA ALA A 268 -8.30 5.16 2.81
C ALA A 268 -9.16 5.30 1.56
N ASN A 269 -10.29 5.98 1.67
CA ASN A 269 -11.27 6.08 0.61
C ASN A 269 -11.43 7.53 0.17
N TYR A 270 -10.36 8.12 -0.38
CA TYR A 270 -10.30 9.50 -0.88
C TYR A 270 -11.19 10.48 -0.09
N GLY A 271 -12.23 11.08 -0.69
CA GLY A 271 -13.10 12.09 -0.08
C GLY A 271 -13.72 11.63 1.23
N SER A 272 -14.17 10.39 1.31
CA SER A 272 -14.79 9.86 2.54
C SER A 272 -13.80 9.56 3.68
N GLY A 273 -12.50 9.74 3.45
CA GLY A 273 -11.46 9.65 4.47
C GLY A 273 -11.11 8.23 4.90
N LEU A 274 -10.92 8.04 6.21
CA LEU A 274 -10.69 6.73 6.83
C LEU A 274 -12.05 6.04 7.07
N ARG A 275 -12.17 4.78 6.61
CA ARG A 275 -13.25 3.87 6.97
C ARG A 275 -12.67 2.62 7.64
N VAL A 276 -13.29 2.16 8.71
CA VAL A 276 -12.88 0.95 9.45
C VAL A 276 -14.02 -0.05 9.41
N VAL A 277 -13.79 -1.16 8.74
CA VAL A 277 -14.82 -2.17 8.47
C VAL A 277 -14.48 -3.47 9.19
N ASN A 278 -15.41 -3.97 10.01
CA ASN A 278 -15.30 -5.29 10.61
C ASN A 278 -15.58 -6.37 9.55
N VAL A 279 -14.57 -7.18 9.25
CA VAL A 279 -14.62 -8.23 8.24
C VAL A 279 -14.57 -9.63 8.82
N THR A 280 -14.74 -9.79 10.14
CA THR A 280 -14.61 -11.08 10.85
C THR A 280 -15.63 -12.12 10.41
N SER A 281 -16.76 -11.72 9.80
CA SER A 281 -17.78 -12.62 9.27
C SER A 281 -17.35 -13.36 8.00
N ILE A 282 -16.24 -12.96 7.36
CA ILE A 282 -15.82 -13.45 6.03
C ILE A 282 -15.70 -14.97 5.94
N ASN A 283 -15.29 -15.64 7.00
CA ASN A 283 -15.16 -17.11 7.04
C ASN A 283 -16.52 -17.85 7.14
N GLN A 284 -17.62 -17.16 7.49
CA GLN A 284 -18.97 -17.69 7.55
C GLN A 284 -19.80 -17.26 6.33
N ASP A 285 -19.58 -16.05 5.85
CA ASP A 285 -20.27 -15.46 4.71
C ASP A 285 -19.30 -14.55 3.92
N ASP A 286 -18.86 -15.05 2.78
CA ASP A 286 -17.92 -14.35 1.88
C ASP A 286 -18.64 -13.48 0.84
N SER A 287 -19.93 -13.22 1.02
CA SER A 287 -20.69 -12.30 0.16
C SER A 287 -20.42 -10.82 0.47
N GLY A 288 -19.88 -10.51 1.65
CA GLY A 288 -19.71 -9.15 2.17
C GLY A 288 -20.94 -8.61 2.93
N ALA A 289 -22.07 -9.30 2.92
CA ALA A 289 -23.30 -8.85 3.59
C ALA A 289 -23.18 -8.78 5.12
N GLY A 290 -22.22 -9.52 5.70
CA GLY A 290 -21.93 -9.48 7.14
C GLY A 290 -20.85 -8.50 7.54
N PHE A 291 -20.30 -7.70 6.62
CA PHE A 291 -19.33 -6.67 6.95
C PHE A 291 -20.03 -5.44 7.55
N GLU A 292 -19.38 -4.79 8.51
CA GLU A 292 -19.96 -3.66 9.23
C GLU A 292 -18.92 -2.54 9.39
N GLU A 293 -19.26 -1.31 8.98
CA GLU A 293 -18.46 -0.13 9.31
C GLU A 293 -18.57 0.16 10.81
N VAL A 294 -17.44 0.13 11.51
CA VAL A 294 -17.38 0.27 12.98
C VAL A 294 -16.76 1.59 13.44
N ALA A 295 -16.08 2.28 12.55
CA ALA A 295 -15.54 3.63 12.79
C ALA A 295 -15.22 4.32 11.47
N TYR A 296 -15.18 5.65 11.51
CA TYR A 296 -14.73 6.46 10.39
C TYR A 296 -14.13 7.80 10.85
N PHE A 297 -13.38 8.42 9.98
CA PHE A 297 -12.97 9.82 10.10
C PHE A 297 -13.01 10.46 8.72
N ASP A 298 -14.04 11.26 8.51
CA ASP A 298 -14.23 11.99 7.27
C ASP A 298 -13.29 13.20 7.22
N ILE A 299 -12.57 13.36 6.13
CA ILE A 299 -11.64 14.48 5.92
C ILE A 299 -12.23 15.57 5.02
N HIS A 300 -13.40 15.34 4.43
CA HIS A 300 -14.16 16.26 3.60
C HIS A 300 -15.63 16.37 4.03
N PRO A 301 -15.91 16.66 5.31
CA PRO A 301 -17.31 16.68 5.83
C PRO A 301 -18.20 17.74 5.14
N GLU A 302 -17.62 18.62 4.33
CA GLU A 302 -18.37 19.60 3.55
C GLU A 302 -19.17 19.00 2.38
N ASP A 303 -18.89 17.76 1.95
CA ASP A 303 -19.61 17.07 0.89
C ASP A 303 -20.69 16.09 1.41
N ASP A 304 -20.80 15.91 2.71
CA ASP A 304 -21.79 15.03 3.35
C ASP A 304 -23.24 15.35 2.94
N GLU A 305 -23.58 16.65 2.77
CA GLU A 305 -24.94 17.07 2.38
C GLU A 305 -25.37 16.52 1.01
N VAL A 306 -24.41 16.24 0.12
CA VAL A 306 -24.65 15.65 -1.21
C VAL A 306 -24.36 14.15 -1.27
N GLY A 307 -23.94 13.56 -0.15
CA GLY A 307 -23.67 12.13 0.01
C GLY A 307 -22.32 11.67 -0.58
N GLY A 308 -21.34 12.58 -0.60
CA GLY A 308 -19.98 12.33 -1.11
C GLY A 308 -19.88 12.38 -2.64
N GLU A 309 -18.66 12.38 -3.13
CA GLU A 309 -18.33 12.39 -4.56
C GLU A 309 -17.18 11.40 -4.87
N ALA A 310 -17.31 10.67 -5.98
CA ALA A 310 -16.24 9.80 -6.49
C ALA A 310 -15.18 10.62 -7.25
N THR A 311 -14.29 11.29 -6.49
CA THR A 311 -13.22 12.17 -7.00
C THR A 311 -11.88 11.85 -6.33
N PHE A 312 -10.76 12.21 -7.00
CA PHE A 312 -9.40 11.93 -6.52
C PHE A 312 -8.86 13.02 -5.58
N ASN A 313 -9.61 13.38 -4.56
CA ASN A 313 -9.18 14.28 -3.49
C ASN A 313 -9.42 13.62 -2.14
N GLY A 314 -8.53 13.84 -1.19
CA GLY A 314 -8.72 13.33 0.16
C GLY A 314 -7.67 12.32 0.62
N ALA A 315 -8.09 11.24 1.26
CA ALA A 315 -7.22 10.26 1.89
C ALA A 315 -6.50 9.39 0.86
N TRP A 316 -5.18 9.55 0.78
CA TRP A 316 -4.30 8.72 -0.04
C TRP A 316 -3.97 7.39 0.65
N SER A 317 -3.60 7.44 1.92
CA SER A 317 -3.20 6.27 2.68
C SER A 317 -3.50 6.42 4.16
N VAL A 318 -3.63 5.29 4.85
CA VAL A 318 -3.76 5.21 6.30
C VAL A 318 -2.66 4.36 6.88
N TYR A 319 -2.27 4.59 8.14
CA TYR A 319 -1.30 3.78 8.85
C TYR A 319 -1.81 3.44 10.25
N PRO A 320 -2.41 2.25 10.44
CA PRO A 320 -3.05 1.85 11.70
C PRO A 320 -2.16 1.04 12.66
N TYR A 321 -0.85 0.95 12.43
CA TYR A 321 0.04 0.01 13.14
C TYR A 321 0.70 0.56 14.40
N PHE A 322 0.38 1.77 14.87
CA PHE A 322 0.97 2.30 16.09
C PHE A 322 0.46 1.57 17.33
N GLN A 323 1.36 1.09 18.17
CA GLN A 323 1.03 0.48 19.47
C GLN A 323 0.27 1.43 20.43
N SER A 324 0.37 2.75 20.21
CA SER A 324 -0.38 3.75 20.95
C SER A 324 -1.88 3.76 20.61
N GLY A 325 -2.31 3.06 19.53
CA GLY A 325 -3.65 3.13 18.97
C GLY A 325 -3.90 4.38 18.13
N ASN A 326 -2.89 5.21 17.89
CA ASN A 326 -2.99 6.31 16.93
C ASN A 326 -3.02 5.73 15.51
N VAL A 327 -3.82 6.34 14.65
CA VAL A 327 -3.90 6.04 13.21
C VAL A 327 -3.54 7.30 12.45
N LEU A 328 -2.67 7.18 11.47
CA LEU A 328 -2.34 8.31 10.60
C LEU A 328 -3.16 8.22 9.32
N ILE A 329 -3.59 9.37 8.81
CA ILE A 329 -4.24 9.51 7.52
C ILE A 329 -3.44 10.55 6.72
N SER A 330 -2.95 10.15 5.55
CA SER A 330 -2.28 11.06 4.61
C SER A 330 -3.31 11.54 3.60
N SER A 331 -3.55 12.86 3.58
CA SER A 331 -4.41 13.49 2.58
C SER A 331 -3.57 14.20 1.53
N ILE A 332 -4.03 14.15 0.27
CA ILE A 332 -3.36 14.82 -0.85
C ILE A 332 -3.22 16.31 -0.58
N GLU A 333 -4.33 16.99 -0.23
CA GLU A 333 -4.40 18.45 -0.12
C GLU A 333 -4.40 18.97 1.32
N ARG A 334 -4.74 18.12 2.31
CA ARG A 334 -4.92 18.55 3.71
C ARG A 334 -3.79 18.11 4.65
N GLY A 335 -2.80 17.35 4.13
CA GLY A 335 -1.64 16.92 4.89
C GLY A 335 -1.91 15.70 5.77
N LEU A 336 -1.30 15.66 6.96
CA LEU A 336 -1.29 14.49 7.83
C LEU A 336 -2.23 14.67 9.03
N TYR A 337 -3.16 13.76 9.19
CA TYR A 337 -4.00 13.65 10.39
C TYR A 337 -3.48 12.55 11.31
N SER A 338 -3.65 12.75 12.60
CA SER A 338 -3.46 11.73 13.62
C SER A 338 -4.76 11.59 14.39
N VAL A 339 -5.37 10.43 14.29
CA VAL A 339 -6.67 10.12 14.91
C VAL A 339 -6.57 8.91 15.82
N ARG A 340 -7.55 8.73 16.69
CA ARG A 340 -7.66 7.54 17.53
C ARG A 340 -9.14 7.16 17.64
N ARG A 341 -9.40 5.85 17.66
CA ARG A 341 -10.75 5.34 17.92
C ARG A 341 -11.20 5.84 19.31
N SER A 342 -12.37 6.49 19.37
CA SER A 342 -13.05 6.79 20.62
C SER A 342 -13.51 5.50 21.29
N ALA A 343 -13.44 5.47 22.62
CA ALA A 343 -13.85 4.31 23.41
C ALA A 343 -15.39 4.11 23.37
#